data_ff897645a2d2390f116d8a6c9c61bc7c
#
_entry.id   ff897645a2d2390f116d8a6c9c61bc7c
#
_cell.length_a   1.000
_cell.length_b   1.000
_cell.length_c   1.000
_cell.angle_alpha   90.00
_cell.angle_beta   90.00
_cell.angle_gamma   90.00
#
_symmetry.space_group_name_H-M   'P 1'
#
loop_
_entity.id
_entity.type
_entity.pdbx_description
1 polymer ?
#
loop_
_entity_poly.entity_id
_entity_poly.type
_entity_poly.pdbx_seq_one_letter_code
_entity_poly.pdbx_strand_id
1 'polypeptide(L)'
;MYENLTGCISENILSGRKNKIMNKVEKNKKKRHIHRPLLFTGIILVIVINAAAWAAPWISGKMGWENWCDWYAEHVNPVIVAVFARFGNLFSFSIGELMIVTAILLILAFLILNILLIFLRKHKGYRRFCRIYDLVIAYITVAICLIMTGNCTIYYHCSSLPVNEETEERQYKVEELQALRNYIVKQCNEYSTKVERDENGYITYDGDMQEQARNALRKLSGRYPRLSGYYPDVKHMMFSGLMSQSYMAGYYFPFSMEANCNANMYITNYPATYCHELAHLHGYIYEDEANFISYLACIDSEDPFFIYSGYLSVLSYVDNAYYEAIGEDAEQYLANERISEQVLSDDIFLLPETWEKVEDKAILSTDTVNQASNTFTETSLNLNGVSDGFAAYDRVTGLLLRYYDGDLY
;
A
#
# COMPACT_ATOMS: atom_id res chain seq x y z
N MET A 1 -67.73 -25.57 44.12
CA MET A 1 -66.31 -25.89 44.26
C MET A 1 -65.56 -25.95 42.90
N TYR A 2 -66.22 -25.74 41.78
CA TYR A 2 -65.61 -25.80 40.43
C TYR A 2 -65.26 -24.43 39.81
N GLU A 3 -65.80 -23.32 40.31
CA GLU A 3 -65.56 -21.99 39.77
C GLU A 3 -64.24 -21.36 40.26
N ASN A 4 -63.66 -21.80 41.38
CA ASN A 4 -62.44 -21.25 41.92
C ASN A 4 -61.13 -21.86 41.32
N LEU A 5 -61.26 -23.00 40.61
CA LEU A 5 -60.09 -23.65 39.98
C LEU A 5 -59.76 -23.09 38.58
N THR A 6 -60.73 -22.60 37.82
CA THR A 6 -60.51 -22.03 36.48
C THR A 6 -59.92 -20.62 36.53
N GLY A 7 -60.27 -19.83 37.57
CA GLY A 7 -59.66 -18.49 37.78
C GLY A 7 -58.15 -18.54 38.09
N CYS A 8 -57.75 -19.49 38.94
CA CYS A 8 -56.37 -19.62 39.39
C CYS A 8 -55.41 -20.14 38.26
N ILE A 9 -55.91 -20.97 37.34
CA ILE A 9 -55.16 -21.49 36.21
C ILE A 9 -54.98 -20.43 35.13
N SER A 10 -55.99 -19.59 34.87
CA SER A 10 -55.91 -18.50 33.89
C SER A 10 -54.93 -17.38 34.32
N GLU A 11 -54.93 -17.03 35.62
CA GLU A 11 -54.00 -16.04 36.16
C GLU A 11 -52.56 -16.53 36.16
N ASN A 12 -52.25 -17.79 36.43
CA ASN A 12 -50.93 -18.36 36.37
C ASN A 12 -50.40 -18.45 34.94
N ILE A 13 -51.23 -18.75 33.95
CA ILE A 13 -50.86 -18.79 32.54
C ILE A 13 -50.59 -17.36 32.00
N LEU A 14 -51.37 -16.37 32.41
CA LEU A 14 -51.18 -14.98 32.05
C LEU A 14 -49.92 -14.36 32.71
N SER A 15 -49.68 -14.70 33.98
CA SER A 15 -48.47 -14.30 34.72
C SER A 15 -47.21 -14.92 34.09
N GLY A 16 -47.23 -16.21 33.74
CA GLY A 16 -46.12 -16.88 33.07
C GLY A 16 -45.80 -16.32 31.66
N ARG A 17 -46.85 -15.93 30.91
CA ARG A 17 -46.67 -15.24 29.61
C ARG A 17 -46.12 -13.82 29.78
N LYS A 18 -46.60 -13.04 30.77
CA LYS A 18 -46.08 -11.71 31.08
C LYS A 18 -44.59 -11.76 31.49
N ASN A 19 -44.22 -12.69 32.36
CA ASN A 19 -42.82 -12.86 32.77
C ASN A 19 -41.92 -13.31 31.62
N LYS A 20 -42.40 -14.18 30.73
CA LYS A 20 -41.63 -14.57 29.53
C LYS A 20 -41.43 -13.42 28.54
N ILE A 21 -42.45 -12.55 28.41
CA ILE A 21 -42.36 -11.35 27.56
C ILE A 21 -41.45 -10.30 28.19
N MET A 22 -41.56 -10.06 29.51
CA MET A 22 -40.69 -9.14 30.24
C MET A 22 -39.22 -9.57 30.19
N ASN A 23 -38.94 -10.86 30.47
CA ASN A 23 -37.57 -11.41 30.35
C ASN A 23 -37.02 -11.32 28.93
N LYS A 24 -37.86 -11.48 27.89
CA LYS A 24 -37.45 -11.31 26.49
C LYS A 24 -37.21 -9.85 26.13
N VAL A 25 -37.96 -8.91 26.69
CA VAL A 25 -37.79 -7.47 26.54
C VAL A 25 -36.54 -6.99 27.28
N GLU A 26 -36.30 -7.50 28.48
CA GLU A 26 -35.12 -7.18 29.29
C GLU A 26 -33.81 -7.75 28.68
N LYS A 27 -33.88 -9.00 28.19
CA LYS A 27 -32.77 -9.60 27.41
C LYS A 27 -32.46 -8.85 26.12
N ASN A 28 -33.50 -8.34 25.44
CA ASN A 28 -33.36 -7.50 24.27
C ASN A 28 -32.84 -6.07 24.60
N LYS A 29 -33.23 -5.51 25.76
CA LYS A 29 -32.66 -4.24 26.27
C LYS A 29 -31.17 -4.40 26.63
N LYS A 30 -30.81 -5.46 27.37
CA LYS A 30 -29.40 -5.74 27.68
C LYS A 30 -28.56 -5.96 26.44
N LYS A 31 -29.05 -6.72 25.42
CA LYS A 31 -28.33 -6.85 24.14
C LYS A 31 -28.17 -5.53 23.38
N ARG A 32 -29.12 -4.61 23.45
CA ARG A 32 -29.03 -3.28 22.83
C ARG A 32 -27.99 -2.37 23.49
N HIS A 33 -27.70 -2.56 24.79
CA HIS A 33 -26.70 -1.75 25.51
C HIS A 33 -25.25 -2.22 25.29
N ILE A 34 -25.02 -3.46 24.85
CA ILE A 34 -23.65 -3.99 24.71
C ILE A 34 -23.00 -3.52 23.39
N HIS A 35 -23.76 -3.32 22.32
CA HIS A 35 -23.19 -2.97 21.00
C HIS A 35 -22.70 -1.52 20.90
N ARG A 36 -23.40 -0.55 21.44
CA ARG A 36 -23.02 0.86 21.36
C ARG A 36 -21.70 1.18 22.07
N PRO A 37 -21.44 0.73 23.31
CA PRO A 37 -20.15 0.98 23.96
C PRO A 37 -18.97 0.43 23.18
N LEU A 38 -19.07 -0.76 22.59
CA LEU A 38 -17.98 -1.35 21.81
C LEU A 38 -17.63 -0.52 20.57
N LEU A 39 -18.63 0.00 19.86
CA LEU A 39 -18.42 0.90 18.72
C LEU A 39 -17.72 2.20 19.17
N PHE A 40 -18.20 2.82 20.25
CA PHE A 40 -17.58 4.02 20.81
C PHE A 40 -16.15 3.75 21.29
N THR A 41 -15.89 2.61 21.93
CA THR A 41 -14.52 2.22 22.34
C THR A 41 -13.61 2.09 21.14
N GLY A 42 -14.07 1.48 20.03
CA GLY A 42 -13.29 1.39 18.79
C GLY A 42 -12.97 2.76 18.19
N ILE A 43 -13.96 3.67 18.15
CA ILE A 43 -13.74 5.05 17.66
C ILE A 43 -12.72 5.79 18.55
N ILE A 44 -12.87 5.70 19.87
CA ILE A 44 -11.93 6.34 20.83
C ILE A 44 -10.53 5.77 20.62
N LEU A 45 -10.39 4.46 20.44
CA LEU A 45 -9.10 3.82 20.20
C LEU A 45 -8.43 4.33 18.92
N VAL A 46 -9.18 4.43 17.81
CA VAL A 46 -8.68 5.04 16.57
C VAL A 46 -8.16 6.45 16.85
N ILE A 47 -8.95 7.31 17.49
CA ILE A 47 -8.57 8.69 17.77
C ILE A 47 -7.31 8.75 18.66
N VAL A 48 -7.25 7.96 19.71
CA VAL A 48 -6.14 7.98 20.68
C VAL A 48 -4.85 7.49 20.02
N ILE A 49 -4.89 6.40 19.26
CA ILE A 49 -3.69 5.87 18.60
C ILE A 49 -3.17 6.86 17.54
N ASN A 50 -4.06 7.43 16.73
CA ASN A 50 -3.66 8.42 15.73
C ASN A 50 -3.06 9.67 16.39
N ALA A 51 -3.70 10.20 17.45
CA ALA A 51 -3.15 11.34 18.18
C ALA A 51 -1.78 11.04 18.79
N ALA A 52 -1.58 9.83 19.32
CA ALA A 52 -0.29 9.38 19.85
C ALA A 52 0.76 9.23 18.74
N ALA A 53 0.40 8.72 17.56
CA ALA A 53 1.30 8.63 16.40
C ALA A 53 1.73 10.02 15.93
N TRP A 54 0.80 10.94 15.78
CA TRP A 54 1.09 12.35 15.43
C TRP A 54 2.00 13.05 16.43
N ALA A 55 1.88 12.72 17.71
CA ALA A 55 2.72 13.31 18.77
C ALA A 55 4.12 12.66 18.87
N ALA A 56 4.31 11.47 18.33
CA ALA A 56 5.52 10.66 18.51
C ALA A 56 6.81 11.37 18.05
N PRO A 57 6.90 11.93 16.83
CA PRO A 57 8.13 12.61 16.39
C PRO A 57 8.47 13.82 17.25
N TRP A 58 7.45 14.58 17.68
CA TRP A 58 7.65 15.76 18.54
C TRP A 58 8.13 15.37 19.94
N ILE A 59 7.56 14.29 20.52
CA ILE A 59 7.97 13.79 21.85
C ILE A 59 9.41 13.26 21.78
N SER A 60 9.72 12.46 20.76
CA SER A 60 11.07 11.93 20.52
C SER A 60 12.08 13.06 20.39
N GLY A 61 11.85 14.05 19.55
CA GLY A 61 12.77 15.17 19.34
C GLY A 61 12.97 16.07 20.58
N LYS A 62 11.94 16.21 21.44
CA LYS A 62 12.08 17.04 22.67
C LYS A 62 12.64 16.30 23.87
N MET A 63 12.28 15.03 24.04
CA MET A 63 12.62 14.26 25.26
C MET A 63 13.80 13.31 25.04
N GLY A 64 14.26 13.14 23.80
CA GLY A 64 15.31 12.17 23.46
C GLY A 64 14.85 10.71 23.67
N TRP A 65 13.55 10.48 23.65
CA TRP A 65 12.99 9.13 23.74
C TRP A 65 12.96 8.49 22.37
N GLU A 66 13.03 7.17 22.34
CA GLU A 66 12.80 6.41 21.11
C GLU A 66 11.40 6.70 20.58
N ASN A 67 11.28 6.88 19.26
CA ASN A 67 10.01 7.05 18.60
C ASN A 67 9.22 5.73 18.66
N TRP A 68 8.12 5.69 19.40
CA TRP A 68 7.34 4.48 19.57
C TRP A 68 6.76 3.94 18.23
N CYS A 69 6.63 4.77 17.20
CA CYS A 69 6.22 4.33 15.86
C CYS A 69 7.29 3.44 15.23
N ASP A 70 8.59 3.76 15.44
CA ASP A 70 9.69 2.91 15.00
C ASP A 70 9.69 1.58 15.73
N TRP A 71 9.54 1.62 17.05
CA TRP A 71 9.40 0.41 17.86
C TRP A 71 8.23 -0.46 17.38
N TYR A 72 7.07 0.16 17.05
CA TYR A 72 5.92 -0.55 16.52
C TYR A 72 6.25 -1.20 15.16
N ALA A 73 6.88 -0.47 14.25
CA ALA A 73 7.25 -0.95 12.93
C ALA A 73 8.26 -2.11 13.00
N GLU A 74 9.17 -2.11 13.98
CA GLU A 74 10.18 -3.15 14.15
C GLU A 74 9.69 -4.37 14.91
N HIS A 75 8.78 -4.23 15.88
CA HIS A 75 8.42 -5.32 16.78
C HIS A 75 7.00 -5.82 16.60
N VAL A 76 6.05 -4.96 16.22
CA VAL A 76 4.63 -5.35 16.08
C VAL A 76 4.30 -5.69 14.62
N ASN A 77 4.76 -4.88 13.67
CA ASN A 77 4.49 -5.11 12.24
C ASN A 77 4.94 -6.50 11.77
N PRO A 78 6.14 -7.02 12.09
CA PRO A 78 6.56 -8.36 11.63
C PRO A 78 5.62 -9.47 12.10
N VAL A 79 4.98 -9.32 13.27
CA VAL A 79 3.99 -10.27 13.78
C VAL A 79 2.69 -10.18 12.95
N ILE A 80 2.23 -8.98 12.65
CA ILE A 80 1.05 -8.74 11.82
C ILE A 80 1.28 -9.33 10.42
N VAL A 81 2.41 -9.01 9.79
CA VAL A 81 2.82 -9.57 8.49
C VAL A 81 2.86 -11.10 8.56
N ALA A 82 3.53 -11.66 9.57
CA ALA A 82 3.66 -13.11 9.70
C ALA A 82 2.32 -13.84 9.83
N VAL A 83 1.29 -13.21 10.41
CA VAL A 83 -0.04 -13.82 10.56
C VAL A 83 -0.87 -13.62 9.30
N PHE A 84 -1.06 -12.37 8.88
CA PHE A 84 -1.99 -12.04 7.80
C PHE A 84 -1.44 -12.39 6.41
N ALA A 85 -0.16 -12.08 6.15
CA ALA A 85 0.44 -12.39 4.86
C ALA A 85 0.60 -13.91 4.63
N ARG A 86 0.88 -14.70 5.69
CA ARG A 86 0.88 -16.16 5.54
C ARG A 86 -0.50 -16.71 5.22
N PHE A 87 -1.56 -16.14 5.83
CA PHE A 87 -2.92 -16.51 5.48
C PHE A 87 -3.24 -16.12 4.03
N GLY A 88 -2.87 -14.91 3.62
CA GLY A 88 -3.01 -14.45 2.24
C GLY A 88 -2.28 -15.36 1.25
N ASN A 89 -1.08 -15.81 1.59
CA ASN A 89 -0.24 -16.65 0.73
C ASN A 89 -0.78 -18.09 0.49
N LEU A 90 -1.84 -18.48 1.20
CA LEU A 90 -2.56 -19.74 0.90
C LEU A 90 -3.37 -19.66 -0.41
N PHE A 91 -3.59 -18.47 -0.94
CA PHE A 91 -4.38 -18.21 -2.14
C PHE A 91 -3.48 -17.66 -3.25
N SER A 92 -3.65 -18.17 -4.45
CA SER A 92 -2.90 -17.71 -5.63
C SER A 92 -3.42 -16.39 -6.22
N PHE A 93 -4.58 -15.91 -5.76
CA PHE A 93 -5.21 -14.65 -6.16
C PHE A 93 -5.15 -13.62 -5.02
N SER A 94 -5.30 -12.35 -5.35
CA SER A 94 -5.35 -11.28 -4.34
C SER A 94 -6.66 -11.31 -3.55
N ILE A 95 -6.56 -11.50 -2.23
CA ILE A 95 -7.68 -11.32 -1.30
C ILE A 95 -8.08 -9.84 -1.27
N GLY A 96 -7.11 -8.94 -1.42
CA GLY A 96 -7.34 -7.50 -1.50
C GLY A 96 -8.32 -7.13 -2.60
N GLU A 97 -8.18 -7.69 -3.82
CA GLU A 97 -9.14 -7.47 -4.91
C GLU A 97 -10.55 -7.93 -4.54
N LEU A 98 -10.66 -9.12 -3.93
CA LEU A 98 -11.95 -9.64 -3.48
C LEU A 98 -12.57 -8.74 -2.40
N MET A 99 -11.75 -8.20 -1.49
CA MET A 99 -12.22 -7.26 -0.47
C MET A 99 -12.72 -5.94 -1.09
N ILE A 100 -12.03 -5.41 -2.10
CA ILE A 100 -12.45 -4.19 -2.83
C ILE A 100 -13.81 -4.43 -3.51
N VAL A 101 -13.96 -5.52 -4.26
CA VAL A 101 -15.23 -5.87 -4.91
C VAL A 101 -16.34 -6.02 -3.88
N THR A 102 -16.07 -6.72 -2.77
CA THR A 102 -17.03 -6.89 -1.67
C THR A 102 -17.42 -5.56 -1.05
N ALA A 103 -16.47 -4.65 -0.83
CA ALA A 103 -16.73 -3.31 -0.29
C ALA A 103 -17.63 -2.50 -1.22
N ILE A 104 -17.38 -2.52 -2.54
CA ILE A 104 -18.24 -1.86 -3.53
C ILE A 104 -19.68 -2.42 -3.45
N LEU A 105 -19.85 -3.74 -3.42
CA LEU A 105 -21.18 -4.37 -3.31
C LEU A 105 -21.88 -4.00 -2.01
N LEU A 106 -21.17 -3.95 -0.89
CA LEU A 106 -21.72 -3.53 0.40
C LEU A 106 -22.15 -2.06 0.39
N ILE A 107 -21.37 -1.17 -0.23
CA ILE A 107 -21.72 0.26 -0.36
C ILE A 107 -22.96 0.41 -1.25
N LEU A 108 -23.02 -0.26 -2.39
CA LEU A 108 -24.19 -0.24 -3.28
C LEU A 108 -25.43 -0.76 -2.57
N ALA A 109 -25.31 -1.88 -1.85
CA ALA A 109 -26.40 -2.40 -1.04
C ALA A 109 -26.85 -1.41 0.05
N PHE A 110 -25.89 -0.74 0.72
CA PHE A 110 -26.19 0.30 1.72
C PHE A 110 -27.01 1.44 1.11
N LEU A 111 -26.61 1.95 -0.05
CA LEU A 111 -27.31 3.02 -0.75
C LEU A 111 -28.74 2.59 -1.15
N ILE A 112 -28.87 1.43 -1.77
CA ILE A 112 -30.18 0.88 -2.22
C ILE A 112 -31.12 0.66 -1.04
N LEU A 113 -30.63 0.01 0.03
CA LEU A 113 -31.43 -0.27 1.21
C LEU A 113 -31.92 1.01 1.90
N ASN A 114 -31.08 2.04 1.98
CA ASN A 114 -31.47 3.32 2.58
C ASN A 114 -32.42 4.12 1.69
N ILE A 115 -32.27 4.09 0.37
CA ILE A 115 -33.24 4.69 -0.57
C ILE A 115 -34.60 3.99 -0.44
N LEU A 116 -34.64 2.67 -0.44
CA LEU A 116 -35.86 1.90 -0.29
C LEU A 116 -36.52 2.13 1.08
N LEU A 117 -35.74 2.47 2.12
CA LEU A 117 -36.28 2.78 3.44
C LEU A 117 -37.20 4.00 3.42
N ILE A 118 -37.03 4.95 2.50
CA ILE A 118 -37.89 6.11 2.31
C ILE A 118 -39.34 5.64 1.98
N PHE A 119 -39.43 4.64 1.10
CA PHE A 119 -40.73 4.10 0.64
C PHE A 119 -41.32 3.05 1.60
N LEU A 120 -40.43 2.21 2.18
CA LEU A 120 -40.82 1.07 3.03
C LEU A 120 -40.78 1.40 4.53
N ARG A 121 -40.77 2.67 4.91
CA ARG A 121 -40.67 3.13 6.31
C ARG A 121 -41.77 2.62 7.24
N LYS A 122 -42.92 2.24 6.69
CA LYS A 122 -44.05 1.68 7.48
C LYS A 122 -43.85 0.21 7.86
N HIS A 123 -42.97 -0.53 7.13
CA HIS A 123 -42.69 -1.94 7.40
C HIS A 123 -41.70 -2.10 8.56
N LYS A 124 -42.17 -2.55 9.72
CA LYS A 124 -41.33 -2.70 10.93
C LYS A 124 -40.17 -3.69 10.75
N GLY A 125 -40.37 -4.77 9.98
CA GLY A 125 -39.33 -5.76 9.66
C GLY A 125 -38.23 -5.17 8.85
N TYR A 126 -38.54 -4.43 7.78
CA TYR A 126 -37.58 -3.79 6.91
C TYR A 126 -36.73 -2.76 7.68
N ARG A 127 -37.37 -1.88 8.47
CA ARG A 127 -36.64 -0.92 9.32
C ARG A 127 -35.69 -1.60 10.32
N ARG A 128 -36.03 -2.78 10.81
CA ARG A 128 -35.15 -3.54 11.71
C ARG A 128 -33.96 -4.11 10.95
N PHE A 129 -34.20 -4.61 9.75
CA PHE A 129 -33.16 -5.13 8.88
C PHE A 129 -32.14 -4.01 8.51
N CYS A 130 -32.59 -2.86 7.98
CA CYS A 130 -31.73 -1.73 7.66
C CYS A 130 -30.89 -1.29 8.86
N ARG A 131 -31.49 -1.15 10.05
CA ARG A 131 -30.74 -0.78 11.27
C ARG A 131 -29.67 -1.79 11.67
N ILE A 132 -29.88 -3.09 11.41
CA ILE A 132 -28.86 -4.11 11.67
C ILE A 132 -27.75 -3.98 10.63
N TYR A 133 -28.11 -3.79 9.38
CA TYR A 133 -27.16 -3.59 8.28
C TYR A 133 -26.31 -2.35 8.52
N ASP A 134 -26.90 -1.19 8.82
CA ASP A 134 -26.19 0.05 9.14
C ASP A 134 -25.22 -0.14 10.32
N LEU A 135 -25.62 -0.89 11.34
CA LEU A 135 -24.76 -1.20 12.47
C LEU A 135 -23.57 -2.08 12.06
N VAL A 136 -23.79 -3.07 11.21
CA VAL A 136 -22.70 -3.93 10.66
C VAL A 136 -21.73 -3.08 9.85
N ILE A 137 -22.23 -2.21 8.97
CA ILE A 137 -21.38 -1.28 8.20
C ILE A 137 -20.57 -0.39 9.15
N ALA A 138 -21.19 0.17 10.20
CA ALA A 138 -20.47 0.99 11.17
C ALA A 138 -19.31 0.23 11.87
N TYR A 139 -19.51 -1.05 12.21
CA TYR A 139 -18.44 -1.89 12.76
C TYR A 139 -17.33 -2.16 11.74
N ILE A 140 -17.71 -2.47 10.49
CA ILE A 140 -16.75 -2.66 9.41
C ILE A 140 -15.92 -1.39 9.21
N THR A 141 -16.57 -0.21 9.21
CA THR A 141 -15.86 1.08 9.07
C THR A 141 -14.85 1.31 10.20
N VAL A 142 -15.24 1.04 11.45
CA VAL A 142 -14.31 1.17 12.59
C VAL A 142 -13.16 0.16 12.48
N ALA A 143 -13.42 -1.07 12.06
CA ALA A 143 -12.38 -2.06 11.84
C ALA A 143 -11.41 -1.63 10.72
N ILE A 144 -11.94 -1.09 9.61
CA ILE A 144 -11.14 -0.50 8.53
C ILE A 144 -10.24 0.61 9.08
N CYS A 145 -10.80 1.56 9.85
CA CYS A 145 -10.01 2.65 10.44
C CYS A 145 -8.90 2.12 11.38
N LEU A 146 -9.18 1.11 12.20
CA LEU A 146 -8.18 0.50 13.09
C LEU A 146 -7.05 -0.17 12.30
N ILE A 147 -7.39 -0.93 11.25
CA ILE A 147 -6.39 -1.58 10.40
C ILE A 147 -5.55 -0.53 9.65
N MET A 148 -6.19 0.49 9.07
CA MET A 148 -5.47 1.59 8.43
C MET A 148 -4.53 2.32 9.40
N THR A 149 -4.98 2.53 10.64
CA THR A 149 -4.12 3.13 11.68
C THR A 149 -2.89 2.26 11.94
N GLY A 150 -3.07 0.96 12.15
CA GLY A 150 -1.97 0.04 12.46
C GLY A 150 -1.05 -0.24 11.28
N ASN A 151 -1.61 -0.46 10.10
CA ASN A 151 -0.86 -0.96 8.94
C ASN A 151 -0.49 0.14 7.92
N CYS A 152 -0.80 1.40 8.22
CA CYS A 152 -0.50 2.52 7.32
C CYS A 152 -0.15 3.80 8.10
N THR A 153 -1.11 4.37 8.87
CA THR A 153 -0.94 5.71 9.46
C THR A 153 0.25 5.80 10.42
N ILE A 154 0.48 4.79 11.26
CA ILE A 154 1.61 4.78 12.20
C ILE A 154 2.95 4.92 11.46
N TYR A 155 3.10 4.31 10.30
CA TYR A 155 4.37 4.34 9.55
C TYR A 155 4.70 5.71 8.98
N TYR A 156 3.70 6.55 8.66
CA TYR A 156 3.92 7.96 8.28
C TYR A 156 4.51 8.82 9.41
N HIS A 157 4.57 8.31 10.63
CA HIS A 157 5.13 8.99 11.80
C HIS A 157 6.41 8.33 12.33
N CYS A 158 6.95 7.38 11.60
CA CYS A 158 8.27 6.81 11.86
C CYS A 158 9.37 7.83 11.54
N SER A 159 10.55 7.59 12.09
CA SER A 159 11.76 8.34 11.73
C SER A 159 12.14 8.09 10.27
N SER A 160 12.69 9.10 9.62
CA SER A 160 13.16 9.01 8.24
C SER A 160 14.23 7.92 8.08
N LEU A 161 14.30 7.35 6.89
CA LEU A 161 15.25 6.29 6.56
C LEU A 161 16.69 6.78 6.76
N PRO A 162 17.54 6.08 7.53
CA PRO A 162 18.95 6.39 7.64
C PRO A 162 19.69 5.96 6.36
N VAL A 163 20.08 6.93 5.54
CA VAL A 163 20.73 6.65 4.23
C VAL A 163 22.24 6.60 4.36
N ASN A 164 22.82 7.64 4.95
CA ASN A 164 24.25 7.75 5.21
C ASN A 164 24.43 8.52 6.51
N GLU A 165 24.88 7.83 7.58
CA GLU A 165 25.05 8.42 8.92
C GLU A 165 26.30 9.30 9.01
N GLU A 166 27.25 9.16 8.07
CA GLU A 166 28.50 9.89 8.08
C GLU A 166 28.38 11.26 7.41
N THR A 167 27.30 11.49 6.61
CA THR A 167 27.09 12.75 5.90
C THR A 167 25.92 13.53 6.50
N GLU A 168 26.17 14.81 6.83
CA GLU A 168 25.10 15.73 7.20
C GLU A 168 24.17 16.02 6.00
N GLU A 169 22.92 16.29 6.30
CA GLU A 169 21.96 16.73 5.26
C GLU A 169 22.45 18.06 4.67
N ARG A 170 22.76 18.07 3.39
CA ARG A 170 23.29 19.22 2.65
C ARG A 170 22.62 19.42 1.31
N GLN A 171 22.78 20.60 0.75
CA GLN A 171 22.36 20.84 -0.63
C GLN A 171 23.44 20.32 -1.59
N TYR A 172 23.01 19.56 -2.59
CA TYR A 172 23.88 19.02 -3.62
C TYR A 172 23.94 19.97 -4.83
N LYS A 173 25.11 20.02 -5.45
CA LYS A 173 25.35 20.85 -6.65
C LYS A 173 24.92 20.09 -7.90
N VAL A 174 24.74 20.85 -8.99
CA VAL A 174 24.38 20.27 -10.30
C VAL A 174 25.44 19.29 -10.80
N GLU A 175 26.72 19.56 -10.52
CA GLU A 175 27.84 18.68 -10.90
C GLU A 175 27.79 17.32 -10.17
N GLU A 176 27.32 17.30 -8.93
CA GLU A 176 27.13 16.06 -8.15
C GLU A 176 25.94 15.25 -8.69
N LEU A 177 24.85 15.93 -9.01
CA LEU A 177 23.72 15.31 -9.70
C LEU A 177 24.09 14.78 -11.09
N GLN A 178 24.95 15.50 -11.84
CA GLN A 178 25.50 15.06 -13.09
C GLN A 178 26.33 13.77 -12.93
N ALA A 179 27.17 13.71 -11.89
CA ALA A 179 27.99 12.53 -11.61
C ALA A 179 27.10 11.32 -11.29
N LEU A 180 26.07 11.49 -10.45
CA LEU A 180 25.09 10.45 -10.14
C LEU A 180 24.35 9.99 -11.40
N ARG A 181 23.82 10.92 -12.20
CA ARG A 181 23.11 10.62 -13.45
C ARG A 181 24.00 9.82 -14.41
N ASN A 182 25.21 10.26 -14.63
CA ASN A 182 26.15 9.57 -15.53
C ASN A 182 26.51 8.18 -14.99
N TYR A 183 26.66 8.01 -13.69
CA TYR A 183 26.86 6.71 -13.06
C TYR A 183 25.68 5.76 -13.31
N ILE A 184 24.44 6.20 -13.03
CA ILE A 184 23.23 5.38 -13.23
C ILE A 184 23.10 4.98 -14.71
N VAL A 185 23.26 5.93 -15.65
CA VAL A 185 23.20 5.64 -17.09
C VAL A 185 24.26 4.61 -17.50
N LYS A 186 25.50 4.78 -17.00
CA LYS A 186 26.57 3.82 -17.27
C LYS A 186 26.23 2.42 -16.77
N GLN A 187 25.66 2.30 -15.57
CA GLN A 187 25.24 1.02 -15.03
C GLN A 187 24.09 0.40 -15.83
N CYS A 188 23.08 1.19 -16.22
CA CYS A 188 22.01 0.72 -17.11
C CYS A 188 22.59 0.19 -18.43
N ASN A 189 23.48 0.95 -19.08
CA ASN A 189 24.13 0.54 -20.32
C ASN A 189 24.94 -0.75 -20.16
N GLU A 190 25.68 -0.89 -19.06
CA GLU A 190 26.47 -2.09 -18.76
C GLU A 190 25.60 -3.31 -18.53
N TYR A 191 24.60 -3.21 -17.64
CA TYR A 191 23.78 -4.36 -17.28
C TYR A 191 22.75 -4.75 -18.36
N SER A 192 22.36 -3.83 -19.24
CA SER A 192 21.55 -4.16 -20.42
C SER A 192 22.17 -5.23 -21.31
N THR A 193 23.51 -5.35 -21.30
CA THR A 193 24.26 -6.35 -22.08
C THR A 193 24.46 -7.68 -21.36
N LYS A 194 24.12 -7.75 -20.05
CA LYS A 194 24.33 -8.94 -19.21
C LYS A 194 23.06 -9.75 -18.99
N VAL A 195 21.90 -9.24 -19.41
CA VAL A 195 20.63 -9.93 -19.30
C VAL A 195 20.37 -10.81 -20.50
N GLU A 196 19.66 -11.93 -20.26
CA GLU A 196 19.28 -12.86 -21.32
C GLU A 196 18.14 -12.30 -22.17
N ARG A 197 18.16 -12.63 -23.47
CA ARG A 197 17.16 -12.16 -24.44
C ARG A 197 16.75 -13.27 -25.38
N ASP A 198 15.49 -13.18 -25.84
CA ASP A 198 14.98 -14.05 -26.89
C ASP A 198 15.49 -13.64 -28.28
N GLU A 199 15.06 -14.38 -29.30
CA GLU A 199 15.42 -14.14 -30.72
C GLU A 199 14.88 -12.80 -31.27
N ASN A 200 13.92 -12.18 -30.60
CA ASN A 200 13.36 -10.87 -30.94
C ASN A 200 14.02 -9.71 -30.17
N GLY A 201 14.95 -10.03 -29.27
CA GLY A 201 15.65 -9.06 -28.44
C GLY A 201 14.93 -8.70 -27.13
N TYR A 202 13.79 -9.31 -26.83
CA TYR A 202 13.10 -9.11 -25.56
C TYR A 202 13.79 -9.87 -24.42
N ILE A 203 13.85 -9.24 -23.26
CA ILE A 203 14.44 -9.84 -22.06
C ILE A 203 13.63 -11.07 -21.63
N THR A 204 14.37 -12.12 -21.28
CA THR A 204 13.83 -13.34 -20.67
C THR A 204 14.46 -13.58 -19.31
N TYR A 205 13.76 -14.29 -18.43
CA TYR A 205 14.26 -14.62 -17.11
C TYR A 205 13.72 -15.97 -16.65
N ASP A 206 14.62 -16.92 -16.39
CA ASP A 206 14.27 -18.28 -15.99
C ASP A 206 14.41 -18.53 -14.47
N GLY A 207 14.83 -17.51 -13.68
CA GLY A 207 15.00 -17.60 -12.23
C GLY A 207 13.68 -17.49 -11.47
N ASP A 208 13.72 -17.86 -10.18
CA ASP A 208 12.60 -17.61 -9.24
C ASP A 208 12.64 -16.16 -8.77
N MET A 209 11.89 -15.30 -9.47
CA MET A 209 11.81 -13.85 -9.19
C MET A 209 11.28 -13.56 -7.78
N GLN A 210 10.34 -14.37 -7.30
CA GLN A 210 9.78 -14.23 -5.95
C GLN A 210 10.84 -14.49 -4.88
N GLU A 211 11.60 -15.57 -5.03
CA GLU A 211 12.65 -15.93 -4.07
C GLU A 211 13.81 -14.93 -4.13
N GLN A 212 14.20 -14.48 -5.32
CA GLN A 212 15.24 -13.47 -5.48
C GLN A 212 14.86 -12.13 -4.82
N ALA A 213 13.63 -11.62 -5.00
CA ALA A 213 13.17 -10.41 -4.34
C ALA A 213 13.17 -10.55 -2.82
N ARG A 214 12.68 -11.67 -2.29
CA ARG A 214 12.71 -11.96 -0.85
C ARG A 214 14.13 -12.02 -0.30
N ASN A 215 15.06 -12.64 -1.00
CA ASN A 215 16.45 -12.75 -0.58
C ASN A 215 17.18 -11.41 -0.63
N ALA A 216 16.95 -10.60 -1.66
CA ALA A 216 17.48 -9.26 -1.79
C ALA A 216 17.09 -8.36 -0.60
N LEU A 217 15.80 -8.36 -0.22
CA LEU A 217 15.32 -7.60 0.93
C LEU A 217 15.85 -8.15 2.27
N ARG A 218 15.91 -9.49 2.44
CA ARG A 218 16.49 -10.09 3.66
C ARG A 218 17.95 -9.71 3.85
N LYS A 219 18.72 -9.60 2.78
CA LYS A 219 20.12 -9.16 2.82
C LYS A 219 20.25 -7.75 3.39
N LEU A 220 19.31 -6.85 3.08
CA LEU A 220 19.27 -5.50 3.61
C LEU A 220 18.81 -5.41 5.08
N SER A 221 18.23 -6.46 5.66
CA SER A 221 17.70 -6.42 7.04
C SER A 221 18.76 -6.14 8.12
N GLY A 222 20.04 -6.42 7.82
CA GLY A 222 21.15 -6.08 8.70
C GLY A 222 21.37 -4.55 8.85
N ARG A 223 21.07 -3.79 7.79
CA ARG A 223 21.14 -2.32 7.76
C ARG A 223 19.80 -1.67 8.12
N TYR A 224 18.71 -2.29 7.69
CA TYR A 224 17.35 -1.79 7.88
C TYR A 224 16.51 -2.82 8.65
N PRO A 225 16.48 -2.77 10.01
CA PRO A 225 15.87 -3.82 10.84
C PRO A 225 14.39 -4.10 10.57
N ARG A 226 13.62 -3.10 10.10
CA ARG A 226 12.22 -3.28 9.71
C ARG A 226 12.03 -4.33 8.60
N LEU A 227 13.05 -4.54 7.74
CA LEU A 227 13.04 -5.56 6.69
C LEU A 227 13.20 -6.99 7.22
N SER A 228 13.26 -7.18 8.53
CA SER A 228 13.32 -8.52 9.13
C SER A 228 11.94 -9.19 9.13
N GLY A 229 11.91 -10.51 8.96
CA GLY A 229 10.68 -11.28 9.13
C GLY A 229 10.22 -12.08 7.91
N TYR A 230 8.91 -12.27 7.81
CA TYR A 230 8.26 -13.07 6.78
C TYR A 230 7.94 -12.25 5.54
N TYR A 231 8.23 -12.78 4.37
CA TYR A 231 7.87 -12.21 3.08
C TYR A 231 6.92 -13.16 2.33
N PRO A 232 5.70 -12.70 1.96
CA PRO A 232 4.80 -13.45 1.07
C PRO A 232 5.27 -13.36 -0.38
N ASP A 233 4.60 -14.13 -1.25
CA ASP A 233 4.70 -13.92 -2.69
C ASP A 233 3.96 -12.65 -3.10
N VAL A 234 4.53 -11.90 -4.04
CA VAL A 234 3.85 -10.77 -4.70
C VAL A 234 2.84 -11.33 -5.70
N LYS A 235 1.59 -10.89 -5.62
CA LYS A 235 0.49 -11.45 -6.41
C LYS A 235 0.18 -10.61 -7.64
N HIS A 236 -0.04 -11.27 -8.75
CA HIS A 236 -0.53 -10.64 -9.96
C HIS A 236 -2.03 -10.34 -9.82
N MET A 237 -2.41 -9.08 -10.03
CA MET A 237 -3.81 -8.67 -9.93
C MET A 237 -4.62 -9.04 -11.17
N MET A 238 -5.86 -9.47 -10.97
CA MET A 238 -6.80 -9.75 -12.06
C MET A 238 -7.24 -8.47 -12.78
N PHE A 239 -7.36 -7.36 -12.05
CA PHE A 239 -7.72 -6.05 -12.60
C PHE A 239 -6.50 -5.26 -13.13
N SER A 240 -5.44 -5.96 -13.57
CA SER A 240 -4.22 -5.34 -14.12
C SER A 240 -4.49 -4.38 -15.29
N GLY A 241 -5.59 -4.54 -16.04
CA GLY A 241 -5.99 -3.58 -17.06
C GLY A 241 -6.26 -2.18 -16.49
N LEU A 242 -6.94 -2.08 -15.34
CA LEU A 242 -7.15 -0.81 -14.65
C LEU A 242 -5.86 -0.25 -14.06
N MET A 243 -4.99 -1.12 -13.52
CA MET A 243 -3.66 -0.70 -13.06
C MET A 243 -2.82 -0.14 -14.22
N SER A 244 -2.86 -0.79 -15.38
CA SER A 244 -2.16 -0.31 -16.58
C SER A 244 -2.65 1.07 -17.01
N GLN A 245 -3.97 1.30 -17.07
CA GLN A 245 -4.57 2.59 -17.40
C GLN A 245 -4.23 3.70 -16.38
N SER A 246 -3.90 3.35 -15.14
CA SER A 246 -3.46 4.29 -14.10
C SER A 246 -1.93 4.35 -13.95
N TYR A 247 -1.17 3.72 -14.83
CA TYR A 247 0.30 3.61 -14.76
C TYR A 247 0.81 3.08 -13.42
N MET A 248 0.03 2.22 -12.76
CA MET A 248 0.33 1.65 -11.46
C MET A 248 1.08 0.32 -11.63
N ALA A 249 2.29 0.24 -11.13
CA ALA A 249 3.12 -0.96 -11.18
C ALA A 249 2.72 -1.99 -10.13
N GLY A 250 2.50 -1.55 -8.91
CA GLY A 250 2.14 -2.41 -7.80
C GLY A 250 1.17 -1.76 -6.83
N TYR A 251 0.79 -2.50 -5.81
CA TYR A 251 -0.10 -2.01 -4.75
C TYR A 251 0.02 -2.84 -3.48
N TYR A 252 0.52 -2.23 -2.41
CA TYR A 252 0.44 -2.78 -1.07
C TYR A 252 -0.98 -2.67 -0.52
N PHE A 253 -1.58 -3.78 -0.10
CA PHE A 253 -2.94 -3.79 0.45
C PHE A 253 -2.92 -4.01 1.98
N PRO A 254 -3.11 -2.95 2.78
CA PRO A 254 -2.91 -3.00 4.24
C PRO A 254 -3.93 -3.86 4.99
N PHE A 255 -5.10 -4.18 4.39
CA PHE A 255 -6.16 -4.95 5.04
C PHE A 255 -5.91 -6.47 5.04
N SER A 256 -5.21 -6.98 4.03
CA SER A 256 -4.81 -8.39 3.94
C SER A 256 -3.31 -8.60 4.10
N MET A 257 -2.51 -7.53 4.21
CA MET A 257 -1.06 -7.56 4.21
C MET A 257 -0.52 -8.28 2.98
N GLU A 258 -1.02 -7.89 1.81
CA GLU A 258 -0.60 -8.41 0.52
C GLU A 258 0.19 -7.38 -0.28
N ALA A 259 1.28 -7.83 -0.88
CA ALA A 259 1.97 -7.15 -1.96
C ALA A 259 1.40 -7.63 -3.30
N ASN A 260 1.00 -6.72 -4.16
CA ASN A 260 0.38 -7.03 -5.44
C ASN A 260 1.07 -6.25 -6.56
N CYS A 261 1.07 -6.79 -7.77
CA CYS A 261 1.63 -6.13 -8.94
C CYS A 261 0.72 -6.22 -10.17
N ASN A 262 0.93 -5.33 -11.10
CA ASN A 262 0.29 -5.33 -12.41
C ASN A 262 0.87 -6.47 -13.27
N ALA A 263 0.02 -7.40 -13.69
CA ALA A 263 0.41 -8.57 -14.48
C ALA A 263 0.74 -8.24 -15.95
N ASN A 264 0.52 -7.01 -16.40
CA ASN A 264 0.72 -6.59 -17.79
C ASN A 264 2.07 -5.92 -18.03
N MET A 265 2.83 -5.64 -16.97
CA MET A 265 4.11 -4.92 -17.09
C MET A 265 5.11 -5.65 -17.98
N TYR A 266 5.99 -4.89 -18.61
CA TYR A 266 7.17 -5.46 -19.22
C TYR A 266 8.09 -6.03 -18.13
N ILE A 267 8.80 -7.10 -18.46
CA ILE A 267 9.50 -7.95 -17.47
C ILE A 267 10.51 -7.18 -16.61
N THR A 268 11.13 -6.12 -17.15
CA THR A 268 12.12 -5.29 -16.45
C THR A 268 11.57 -4.59 -15.20
N ASN A 269 10.25 -4.37 -15.15
CA ASN A 269 9.63 -3.67 -14.04
C ASN A 269 9.40 -4.57 -12.81
N TYR A 270 9.33 -5.90 -12.97
CA TYR A 270 8.94 -6.79 -11.87
C TYR A 270 9.92 -6.82 -10.70
N PRO A 271 11.26 -6.98 -10.88
CA PRO A 271 12.17 -7.09 -9.74
C PRO A 271 12.09 -5.90 -8.78
N ALA A 272 12.17 -4.69 -9.33
CA ALA A 272 12.08 -3.47 -8.53
C ALA A 272 10.68 -3.32 -7.91
N THR A 273 9.59 -3.58 -8.66
CA THR A 273 8.22 -3.52 -8.12
C THR A 273 8.01 -4.51 -6.98
N TYR A 274 8.52 -5.74 -7.10
CA TYR A 274 8.40 -6.74 -6.04
C TYR A 274 9.08 -6.28 -4.76
N CYS A 275 10.30 -5.76 -4.87
CA CYS A 275 11.03 -5.24 -3.71
C CYS A 275 10.31 -4.01 -3.10
N HIS A 276 9.77 -3.13 -3.93
CA HIS A 276 9.01 -1.95 -3.53
C HIS A 276 7.74 -2.31 -2.72
N GLU A 277 6.89 -3.17 -3.26
CA GLU A 277 5.65 -3.57 -2.59
C GLU A 277 5.91 -4.36 -1.29
N LEU A 278 6.98 -5.15 -1.28
CA LEU A 278 7.42 -5.84 -0.08
C LEU A 278 8.04 -4.89 0.95
N ALA A 279 8.67 -3.78 0.54
CA ALA A 279 9.15 -2.75 1.45
C ALA A 279 7.97 -2.02 2.14
N HIS A 280 6.90 -1.69 1.40
CA HIS A 280 5.67 -1.16 1.98
C HIS A 280 5.07 -2.10 3.02
N LEU A 281 5.04 -3.39 2.74
CA LEU A 281 4.55 -4.42 3.68
C LEU A 281 5.36 -4.43 4.99
N HIS A 282 6.63 -4.05 4.93
CA HIS A 282 7.52 -3.93 6.08
C HIS A 282 7.54 -2.53 6.73
N GLY A 283 6.60 -1.64 6.34
CA GLY A 283 6.36 -0.37 6.98
C GLY A 283 7.19 0.80 6.43
N TYR A 284 7.85 0.65 5.29
CA TYR A 284 8.40 1.76 4.50
C TYR A 284 7.29 2.34 3.64
N ILE A 285 6.47 3.21 4.22
CA ILE A 285 5.22 3.68 3.59
C ILE A 285 5.43 4.86 2.65
N TYR A 286 6.52 5.62 2.79
CA TYR A 286 6.86 6.70 1.89
C TYR A 286 7.38 6.13 0.57
N GLU A 287 6.90 6.67 -0.54
CA GLU A 287 7.23 6.19 -1.89
C GLU A 287 8.72 6.32 -2.21
N ASP A 288 9.33 7.44 -1.81
CA ASP A 288 10.76 7.67 -1.96
C ASP A 288 11.61 6.66 -1.18
N GLU A 289 11.20 6.33 0.07
CA GLU A 289 11.89 5.31 0.88
C GLU A 289 11.70 3.91 0.27
N ALA A 290 10.48 3.57 -0.17
CA ALA A 290 10.19 2.28 -0.80
C ALA A 290 10.95 2.11 -2.13
N ASN A 291 11.00 3.15 -2.97
CA ASN A 291 11.80 3.18 -4.20
C ASN A 291 13.30 3.02 -3.90
N PHE A 292 13.80 3.72 -2.87
CA PHE A 292 15.20 3.62 -2.49
C PHE A 292 15.57 2.23 -1.92
N ILE A 293 14.74 1.64 -1.06
CA ILE A 293 14.91 0.28 -0.54
C ILE A 293 14.87 -0.74 -1.68
N SER A 294 13.93 -0.59 -2.60
CA SER A 294 13.81 -1.42 -3.80
C SER A 294 15.07 -1.36 -4.67
N TYR A 295 15.54 -0.14 -4.94
CA TYR A 295 16.79 0.09 -5.65
C TYR A 295 17.95 -0.63 -4.98
N LEU A 296 18.18 -0.40 -3.67
CA LEU A 296 19.26 -1.05 -2.93
C LEU A 296 19.15 -2.58 -2.96
N ALA A 297 17.94 -3.12 -2.74
CA ALA A 297 17.71 -4.56 -2.78
C ALA A 297 18.12 -5.15 -4.13
N CYS A 298 17.75 -4.48 -5.21
CA CYS A 298 18.06 -4.93 -6.55
C CYS A 298 19.55 -4.84 -6.87
N ILE A 299 20.22 -3.73 -6.58
CA ILE A 299 21.64 -3.55 -6.93
C ILE A 299 22.60 -4.38 -6.05
N ASP A 300 22.18 -4.71 -4.81
CA ASP A 300 22.90 -5.60 -3.91
C ASP A 300 22.67 -7.10 -4.22
N SER A 301 21.86 -7.42 -5.21
CA SER A 301 21.65 -8.77 -5.72
C SER A 301 22.91 -9.26 -6.44
N GLU A 302 23.07 -10.59 -6.51
CA GLU A 302 24.07 -11.21 -7.37
C GLU A 302 23.55 -11.50 -8.80
N ASP A 303 22.25 -11.25 -9.03
CA ASP A 303 21.55 -11.53 -10.27
C ASP A 303 21.61 -10.30 -11.21
N PRO A 304 22.23 -10.40 -12.39
CA PRO A 304 22.34 -9.28 -13.33
C PRO A 304 21.00 -8.67 -13.76
N PHE A 305 19.93 -9.48 -13.81
CA PHE A 305 18.61 -9.00 -14.18
C PHE A 305 17.99 -8.14 -13.07
N PHE A 306 18.15 -8.53 -11.81
CA PHE A 306 17.74 -7.71 -10.66
C PHE A 306 18.52 -6.40 -10.60
N ILE A 307 19.85 -6.47 -10.78
CA ILE A 307 20.71 -5.27 -10.80
C ILE A 307 20.27 -4.31 -11.90
N TYR A 308 19.99 -4.83 -13.09
CA TYR A 308 19.53 -4.02 -14.22
C TYR A 308 18.18 -3.34 -13.91
N SER A 309 17.20 -4.10 -13.42
CA SER A 309 15.90 -3.58 -13.00
C SER A 309 16.04 -2.48 -11.92
N GLY A 310 16.94 -2.68 -10.96
CA GLY A 310 17.22 -1.68 -9.93
C GLY A 310 17.71 -0.35 -10.50
N TYR A 311 18.67 -0.38 -11.42
CA TYR A 311 19.16 0.85 -12.05
C TYR A 311 18.11 1.50 -12.95
N LEU A 312 17.32 0.71 -13.72
CA LEU A 312 16.21 1.21 -14.51
C LEU A 312 15.14 1.90 -13.66
N SER A 313 14.82 1.36 -12.47
CA SER A 313 13.76 1.88 -11.61
C SER A 313 14.00 3.31 -11.12
N VAL A 314 15.25 3.78 -11.14
CA VAL A 314 15.62 5.13 -10.71
C VAL A 314 16.13 6.01 -11.86
N LEU A 315 16.30 5.45 -13.05
CA LEU A 315 16.86 6.14 -14.19
C LEU A 315 16.09 7.42 -14.54
N SER A 316 14.79 7.32 -14.72
CA SER A 316 13.92 8.45 -15.09
C SER A 316 13.91 9.56 -14.04
N TYR A 317 13.94 9.22 -12.75
CA TYR A 317 13.97 10.22 -11.67
C TYR A 317 15.26 11.04 -11.71
N VAL A 318 16.41 10.37 -11.84
CA VAL A 318 17.72 11.02 -11.84
C VAL A 318 17.97 11.78 -13.14
N ASP A 319 17.54 11.22 -14.28
CA ASP A 319 17.68 11.83 -15.60
C ASP A 319 16.85 13.11 -15.74
N ASN A 320 15.56 13.05 -15.34
CA ASN A 320 14.69 14.20 -15.34
C ASN A 320 15.17 15.30 -14.38
N ALA A 321 15.55 14.93 -13.15
CA ALA A 321 16.08 15.89 -12.18
C ALA A 321 17.32 16.62 -12.69
N TYR A 322 18.22 15.89 -13.39
CA TYR A 322 19.38 16.51 -14.01
C TYR A 322 19.00 17.44 -15.16
N TYR A 323 18.10 17.01 -16.07
CA TYR A 323 17.65 17.82 -17.20
C TYR A 323 16.99 19.14 -16.75
N GLU A 324 16.15 19.07 -15.71
CA GLU A 324 15.57 20.27 -15.09
C GLU A 324 16.62 21.17 -14.43
N ALA A 325 17.58 20.57 -13.71
CA ALA A 325 18.62 21.34 -13.00
C ALA A 325 19.54 22.13 -13.93
N ILE A 326 19.75 21.66 -15.18
CA ILE A 326 20.51 22.38 -16.21
C ILE A 326 19.63 23.35 -17.03
N GLY A 327 18.37 23.55 -16.64
CA GLY A 327 17.43 24.45 -17.34
C GLY A 327 17.00 23.93 -18.70
N GLU A 328 16.89 22.61 -18.87
CA GLU A 328 16.51 21.93 -20.11
C GLU A 328 17.47 22.20 -21.29
N ASP A 329 18.74 22.47 -21.01
CA ASP A 329 19.76 22.73 -22.02
C ASP A 329 20.13 21.42 -22.73
N ALA A 330 19.63 21.25 -23.95
CA ALA A 330 19.86 20.06 -24.76
C ALA A 330 21.34 19.85 -25.15
N GLU A 331 22.13 20.92 -25.34
CA GLU A 331 23.56 20.83 -25.70
C GLU A 331 24.37 20.31 -24.50
N GLN A 332 24.13 20.87 -23.32
CA GLN A 332 24.73 20.42 -22.08
C GLN A 332 24.27 18.97 -21.71
N TYR A 333 23.03 18.63 -21.92
CA TYR A 333 22.53 17.27 -21.70
C TYR A 333 23.23 16.26 -22.61
N LEU A 334 23.32 16.52 -23.91
CA LEU A 334 23.92 15.63 -24.89
C LEU A 334 25.46 15.50 -24.76
N ALA A 335 26.12 16.39 -24.03
CA ALA A 335 27.53 16.29 -23.71
C ALA A 335 27.85 15.23 -22.64
N ASN A 336 26.86 14.66 -22.01
CA ASN A 336 26.98 13.66 -20.95
C ASN A 336 26.87 12.22 -21.45
N GLU A 337 27.00 11.24 -20.54
CA GLU A 337 26.81 9.82 -20.82
C GLU A 337 25.42 9.59 -21.49
N ARG A 338 25.43 8.88 -22.62
CA ARG A 338 24.21 8.65 -23.40
C ARG A 338 23.52 7.36 -22.95
N ILE A 339 22.22 7.42 -22.76
CA ILE A 339 21.39 6.22 -22.59
C ILE A 339 21.40 5.48 -23.93
N SER A 340 21.76 4.19 -23.90
CA SER A 340 21.83 3.37 -25.12
C SER A 340 20.45 3.08 -25.68
N GLU A 341 20.37 2.83 -26.99
CA GLU A 341 19.10 2.43 -27.65
C GLU A 341 18.50 1.17 -27.01
N GLN A 342 19.34 0.26 -26.55
CA GLN A 342 18.91 -0.94 -25.86
C GLN A 342 18.21 -0.61 -24.54
N VAL A 343 18.78 0.27 -23.73
CA VAL A 343 18.16 0.72 -22.47
C VAL A 343 16.86 1.45 -22.74
N LEU A 344 16.80 2.33 -23.75
CA LEU A 344 15.57 3.02 -24.12
C LEU A 344 14.46 2.05 -24.59
N SER A 345 14.83 0.93 -25.21
CA SER A 345 13.85 -0.08 -25.61
C SER A 345 13.38 -0.96 -24.45
N ASP A 346 14.17 -1.09 -23.40
CA ASP A 346 13.87 -1.89 -22.21
C ASP A 346 13.16 -1.08 -21.12
N ASP A 347 13.34 0.26 -21.11
CA ASP A 347 12.72 1.17 -20.12
C ASP A 347 11.30 1.54 -20.55
N ILE A 348 10.46 0.53 -20.60
CA ILE A 348 9.05 0.67 -20.97
C ILE A 348 8.16 0.03 -19.90
N PHE A 349 7.00 0.63 -19.69
CA PHE A 349 6.03 0.11 -18.71
C PHE A 349 5.31 -1.14 -19.23
N LEU A 350 4.74 -1.07 -20.43
CA LEU A 350 4.09 -2.17 -21.13
C LEU A 350 4.60 -2.26 -22.57
N LEU A 351 4.61 -3.47 -23.12
CA LEU A 351 4.81 -3.65 -24.56
C LEU A 351 3.66 -3.00 -25.36
N PRO A 352 3.92 -2.46 -26.56
CA PRO A 352 2.90 -1.82 -27.41
C PRO A 352 1.66 -2.70 -27.65
N GLU A 353 1.87 -3.99 -27.93
CA GLU A 353 0.78 -4.95 -28.14
C GLU A 353 -0.02 -5.25 -26.85
N THR A 354 0.58 -5.03 -25.69
CA THR A 354 -0.12 -5.15 -24.39
C THR A 354 -0.97 -3.91 -24.12
N TRP A 355 -0.46 -2.72 -24.48
CA TRP A 355 -1.23 -1.48 -24.43
C TRP A 355 -2.47 -1.56 -25.32
N GLU A 356 -2.34 -2.00 -26.57
CA GLU A 356 -3.46 -2.20 -27.49
C GLU A 356 -4.54 -3.11 -26.86
N LYS A 357 -4.13 -4.24 -26.26
CA LYS A 357 -5.06 -5.14 -25.58
C LYS A 357 -5.74 -4.53 -24.34
N VAL A 358 -5.05 -3.66 -23.62
CA VAL A 358 -5.62 -2.94 -22.46
C VAL A 358 -6.67 -1.94 -22.94
N GLU A 359 -6.36 -1.16 -23.96
CA GLU A 359 -7.25 -0.15 -24.51
C GLU A 359 -8.50 -0.77 -25.19
N ASP A 360 -8.33 -1.85 -25.93
CA ASP A 360 -9.45 -2.58 -26.56
C ASP A 360 -10.47 -3.12 -25.56
N LYS A 361 -10.03 -3.46 -24.35
CA LYS A 361 -10.90 -3.97 -23.28
C LYS A 361 -11.38 -2.88 -22.32
N ALA A 362 -10.90 -1.67 -22.46
CA ALA A 362 -11.18 -0.57 -21.56
C ALA A 362 -12.66 -0.13 -21.66
N ILE A 363 -13.32 -0.01 -20.51
CA ILE A 363 -14.68 0.54 -20.40
C ILE A 363 -14.63 2.08 -20.34
N LEU A 364 -13.59 2.62 -19.72
CA LEU A 364 -13.31 4.05 -19.59
C LEU A 364 -11.99 4.36 -20.30
N SER A 365 -11.83 5.56 -20.83
CA SER A 365 -10.56 5.96 -21.43
C SER A 365 -9.43 5.96 -20.39
N THR A 366 -8.22 5.67 -20.85
CA THR A 366 -7.00 5.70 -20.03
C THR A 366 -6.83 7.04 -19.31
N ASP A 367 -7.07 8.17 -19.99
CA ASP A 367 -7.01 9.51 -19.38
C ASP A 367 -7.98 9.66 -18.20
N THR A 368 -9.22 9.15 -18.34
CA THR A 368 -10.22 9.23 -17.26
C THR A 368 -9.80 8.40 -16.05
N VAL A 369 -9.31 7.20 -16.28
CA VAL A 369 -8.86 6.29 -15.20
C VAL A 369 -7.64 6.87 -14.51
N ASN A 370 -6.64 7.34 -15.26
CA ASN A 370 -5.42 7.92 -14.74
C ASN A 370 -5.71 9.19 -13.92
N GLN A 371 -6.54 10.11 -14.42
CA GLN A 371 -6.93 11.31 -13.67
C GLN A 371 -7.64 10.98 -12.36
N ALA A 372 -8.53 10.00 -12.36
CA ALA A 372 -9.22 9.55 -11.15
C ALA A 372 -8.23 8.92 -10.15
N SER A 373 -7.30 8.11 -10.62
CA SER A 373 -6.23 7.49 -9.81
C SER A 373 -5.34 8.56 -9.18
N ASN A 374 -4.86 9.51 -9.97
CA ASN A 374 -4.01 10.60 -9.50
C ASN A 374 -4.70 11.44 -8.41
N THR A 375 -5.98 11.81 -8.62
CA THR A 375 -6.78 12.54 -7.63
C THR A 375 -6.92 11.74 -6.32
N PHE A 376 -7.14 10.44 -6.41
CA PHE A 376 -7.22 9.55 -5.24
C PHE A 376 -5.89 9.48 -4.49
N THR A 377 -4.79 9.29 -5.21
CA THR A 377 -3.42 9.21 -4.64
C THR A 377 -3.05 10.51 -3.94
N GLU A 378 -3.21 11.67 -4.59
CA GLU A 378 -2.96 12.98 -3.97
C GLU A 378 -3.80 13.21 -2.71
N THR A 379 -5.09 12.86 -2.76
CA THR A 379 -5.97 13.00 -1.59
C THR A 379 -5.50 12.11 -0.45
N SER A 380 -5.07 10.87 -0.75
CA SER A 380 -4.56 9.94 0.26
C SER A 380 -3.26 10.43 0.88
N LEU A 381 -2.30 10.90 0.08
CA LEU A 381 -1.03 11.46 0.55
C LEU A 381 -1.26 12.68 1.46
N ASN A 382 -2.10 13.63 1.03
CA ASN A 382 -2.45 14.82 1.81
C ASN A 382 -3.10 14.47 3.16
N LEU A 383 -4.01 13.48 3.20
CA LEU A 383 -4.65 13.02 4.44
C LEU A 383 -3.66 12.39 5.42
N ASN A 384 -2.57 11.83 4.93
CA ASN A 384 -1.50 11.24 5.75
C ASN A 384 -0.36 12.24 6.07
N GLY A 385 -0.51 13.53 5.69
CA GLY A 385 0.44 14.58 6.02
C GLY A 385 1.60 14.76 5.03
N VAL A 386 1.57 14.06 3.89
CA VAL A 386 2.50 14.25 2.78
C VAL A 386 1.98 15.42 1.93
N SER A 387 2.48 16.62 2.22
CA SER A 387 1.94 17.88 1.65
C SER A 387 2.43 18.18 0.23
N ASP A 388 3.46 17.51 -0.23
CA ASP A 388 4.11 17.69 -1.54
C ASP A 388 3.56 16.75 -2.62
N GLY A 389 2.55 15.90 -2.29
CA GLY A 389 1.84 15.09 -3.27
C GLY A 389 2.77 14.19 -4.09
N PHE A 390 2.70 14.30 -5.43
CA PHE A 390 3.56 13.54 -6.35
C PHE A 390 5.06 13.92 -6.29
N ALA A 391 5.43 15.11 -5.80
CA ALA A 391 6.83 15.46 -5.59
C ALA A 391 7.53 14.55 -4.56
N ALA A 392 6.76 13.79 -3.76
CA ALA A 392 7.32 12.74 -2.90
C ALA A 392 8.08 11.67 -3.69
N TYR A 393 7.67 11.37 -4.93
CA TYR A 393 8.35 10.39 -5.78
C TYR A 393 9.72 10.91 -6.26
N ASP A 394 9.87 12.21 -6.47
CA ASP A 394 11.13 12.82 -6.94
C ASP A 394 12.20 12.89 -5.84
N ARG A 395 11.81 12.74 -4.57
CA ARG A 395 12.74 12.73 -3.43
C ARG A 395 13.70 11.57 -3.42
N VAL A 396 13.42 10.48 -4.16
CA VAL A 396 14.35 9.35 -4.29
C VAL A 396 15.72 9.81 -4.84
N THR A 397 15.75 10.80 -5.75
CA THR A 397 17.02 11.39 -6.23
C THR A 397 17.84 12.00 -5.10
N GLY A 398 17.18 12.65 -4.13
CA GLY A 398 17.86 13.18 -2.93
C GLY A 398 18.45 12.08 -2.05
N LEU A 399 17.72 10.95 -1.88
CA LEU A 399 18.22 9.80 -1.14
C LEU A 399 19.42 9.15 -1.84
N LEU A 400 19.39 9.05 -3.16
CA LEU A 400 20.49 8.54 -3.98
C LEU A 400 21.73 9.46 -3.90
N LEU A 401 21.55 10.78 -4.02
CA LEU A 401 22.64 11.74 -3.83
C LEU A 401 23.30 11.54 -2.47
N ARG A 402 22.52 11.42 -1.41
CA ARG A 402 23.05 11.18 -0.07
C ARG A 402 23.73 9.81 0.07
N TYR A 403 23.22 8.80 -0.58
CA TYR A 403 23.79 7.45 -0.54
C TYR A 403 25.19 7.39 -1.18
N TYR A 404 25.38 8.09 -2.29
CA TYR A 404 26.64 8.12 -3.04
C TYR A 404 27.58 9.25 -2.63
N ASP A 405 27.22 10.05 -1.62
CA ASP A 405 28.09 11.10 -1.09
C ASP A 405 29.35 10.49 -0.44
N GLY A 406 30.50 10.91 -0.89
CA GLY A 406 31.80 10.35 -0.53
C GLY A 406 32.30 9.21 -1.43
N ASP A 407 31.42 8.59 -2.23
CA ASP A 407 31.79 7.52 -3.17
C ASP A 407 31.93 8.02 -4.61
N LEU A 408 31.01 8.85 -5.06
CA LEU A 408 31.01 9.39 -6.43
C LEU A 408 31.52 10.85 -6.53
N TYR A 409 31.44 11.62 -5.45
CA TYR A 409 31.81 13.05 -5.41
C TYR A 409 32.24 13.52 -4.00
#